data_b44660eb5a1ac59a979a071d8ea1548f
#
_entry.id   b44660eb5a1ac59a979a071d8ea1548f
#
_cell.length_a   1.000
_cell.length_b   1.000
_cell.length_c   1.000
_cell.angle_alpha   90.00
_cell.angle_beta   90.00
_cell.angle_gamma   90.00
#
_symmetry.space_group_name_H-M   'P 1'
#
loop_
_entity.id
_entity.type
_entity.pdbx_description
1 polymer ?
#
loop_
_entity_poly.entity_id
_entity_poly.type
_entity_poly.pdbx_seq_one_letter_code
_entity_poly.pdbx_strand_id
1 'polypeptide(L)'
;MVKILFDRNMDARSFYWKPENCLPEAETAEYRESVPGDILFDFDSWTLTERGRDALSRVAEKFQAGHVVGVKIEGFTDHLGGQAYNRLLSEKRAESVRGWFIARGFRAERIHATGRGYDAPVVFCPDVEGEALKECLRPNRRVEITGQSVR
;
A
#
# COMPACT_ATOMS: atom_id res chain seq x y z
N MET A 1 3.37 -42.77 -4.31
CA MET A 1 3.06 -42.88 -4.74
C MET A 1 3.09 -42.58 -4.93
N VAL A 2 3.06 -42.53 -3.97
CA VAL A 2 2.79 -42.54 -4.14
C VAL A 2 3.04 -42.44 -3.93
N LYS A 3 2.64 -42.24 -3.39
CA LYS A 3 2.66 -42.51 -3.29
C LYS A 3 2.79 -42.39 -3.03
N ILE A 4 2.87 -42.60 -2.31
CA ILE A 4 2.84 -42.74 -2.23
C ILE A 4 3.18 -42.66 -1.94
N LEU A 5 3.21 -42.84 -1.15
CA LEU A 5 3.20 -43.10 -1.23
C LEU A 5 3.43 -43.07 -0.86
N PHE A 6 3.11 -42.92 -0.36
CA PHE A 6 2.97 -43.08 -0.30
C PHE A 6 3.33 -43.31 -0.05
N ASP A 7 3.69 -43.85 0.55
CA ASP A 7 3.72 -44.37 0.32
C ASP A 7 3.98 -44.55 0.67
N ARG A 8 3.40 -44.43 1.55
CA ARG A 8 3.35 -44.89 1.42
C ARG A 8 3.76 -44.57 1.59
N ASN A 9 4.17 -44.80 2.37
CA ASN A 9 4.24 -44.54 1.98
C ASN A 9 4.39 -43.78 1.81
N MET A 10 4.59 -43.60 2.11
CA MET A 10 4.37 -43.02 1.43
C MET A 10 4.18 -42.30 1.26
N ASP A 11 4.35 -41.99 2.46
CA ASP A 11 3.95 -41.62 1.76
C ASP A 11 3.63 -41.02 1.39
N ALA A 12 3.65 -40.85 2.10
CA ALA A 12 3.18 -40.55 1.31
C ALA A 12 3.20 -39.77 1.24
N ARG A 13 3.44 -39.50 1.91
CA ARG A 13 3.34 -39.00 1.35
C ARG A 13 3.51 -38.21 0.80
N SER A 14 3.88 -38.57 1.47
CA SER A 14 3.92 -38.14 0.50
C SER A 14 3.84 -37.62 -0.18
N PHE A 15 4.01 -37.62 0.27
CA PHE A 15 3.75 -37.23 -0.90
C PHE A 15 3.45 -36.58 -1.21
N TYR A 16 3.34 -36.36 -0.73
CA TYR A 16 3.05 -35.87 -1.55
C TYR A 16 2.58 -35.15 -1.89
N TRP A 17 2.53 -34.97 -1.56
CA TRP A 17 2.19 -34.35 -2.24
C TRP A 17 1.74 -33.51 -2.26
N LYS A 18 1.66 -33.11 -2.09
CA LYS A 18 1.43 -32.31 -2.44
C LYS A 18 0.79 -31.91 -3.08
N PRO A 19 0.61 -31.95 -3.09
CA PRO A 19 0.16 -31.39 -3.76
C PRO A 19 -0.32 -30.81 -4.28
N GLU A 20 -0.65 -30.74 -4.16
CA GLU A 20 -0.81 -30.24 -4.72
C GLU A 20 -0.89 -29.38 -4.90
N ASN A 21 -0.58 -29.27 -4.74
CA ASN A 21 -0.33 -28.60 -4.90
C ASN A 21 -0.18 -27.64 -4.78
N CYS A 22 -0.47 -27.25 -4.35
CA CYS A 22 0.17 -26.33 -3.97
C CYS A 22 0.72 -25.25 -4.81
N LEU A 23 0.85 -24.60 -5.31
CA LEU A 23 1.42 -23.69 -6.03
C LEU A 23 0.96 -22.33 -5.92
N PRO A 24 -0.10 -21.92 -5.53
CA PRO A 24 -0.54 -20.57 -5.60
C PRO A 24 0.37 -19.51 -5.08
N GLU A 25 1.25 -19.83 -4.13
CA GLU A 25 2.09 -18.81 -3.66
C GLU A 25 3.01 -18.26 -4.66
N ALA A 26 3.52 -19.11 -5.53
CA ALA A 26 4.38 -18.67 -6.58
C ALA A 26 3.63 -17.85 -7.60
N GLU A 27 2.31 -17.87 -7.54
CA GLU A 27 1.48 -17.18 -8.50
C GLU A 27 1.06 -15.80 -8.05
N THR A 28 1.45 -15.35 -6.85
CA THR A 28 1.06 -14.03 -6.39
C THR A 28 2.20 -13.06 -6.53
N ALA A 29 1.90 -11.81 -6.75
CA ALA A 29 2.88 -10.75 -6.81
C ALA A 29 2.36 -9.56 -6.04
N GLU A 30 3.28 -8.81 -5.45
CA GLU A 30 2.94 -7.63 -4.70
C GLU A 30 3.70 -6.45 -5.26
N TYR A 31 3.00 -5.37 -5.50
CA TYR A 31 3.56 -4.13 -6.01
C TYR A 31 3.44 -3.07 -4.92
N ARG A 32 4.54 -2.48 -4.52
CA ARG A 32 4.54 -1.46 -3.47
C ARG A 32 4.96 -0.14 -4.06
N GLU A 33 4.16 0.89 -3.84
CA GLU A 33 4.46 2.24 -4.32
C GLU A 33 4.29 3.19 -3.15
N SER A 34 5.24 4.12 -3.01
CA SER A 34 5.14 5.15 -1.99
C SER A 34 5.13 6.48 -2.73
N VAL A 35 4.11 7.28 -2.49
CA VAL A 35 3.99 8.58 -3.16
C VAL A 35 4.08 9.67 -2.11
N PRO A 36 4.94 10.68 -2.32
CA PRO A 36 5.07 11.76 -1.35
C PRO A 36 3.75 12.50 -1.15
N GLY A 37 3.41 12.75 0.11
CA GLY A 37 2.18 13.45 0.42
C GLY A 37 2.16 14.87 -0.13
N ASP A 38 3.33 15.51 -0.20
CA ASP A 38 3.41 16.87 -0.70
C ASP A 38 3.19 16.97 -2.20
N ILE A 39 3.30 15.85 -2.92
CA ILE A 39 2.93 15.80 -4.34
C ILE A 39 1.44 15.58 -4.46
N LEU A 40 0.88 14.71 -3.63
CA LEU A 40 -0.53 14.35 -3.71
C LEU A 40 -1.47 15.44 -3.24
N PHE A 41 -1.07 16.17 -2.20
CA PHE A 41 -1.97 17.13 -1.53
C PHE A 41 -1.24 18.40 -1.16
N ASP A 42 -1.97 19.49 -1.17
CA ASP A 42 -1.47 20.75 -0.61
C ASP A 42 -1.50 20.67 0.91
N PHE A 43 -0.86 21.61 1.56
CA PHE A 43 -0.80 21.67 3.01
C PHE A 43 -2.22 21.64 3.59
N ASP A 44 -2.40 20.83 4.62
CA ASP A 44 -3.66 20.75 5.37
C ASP A 44 -4.87 20.45 4.47
N SER A 45 -4.65 19.67 3.41
CA SER A 45 -5.68 19.38 2.43
C SER A 45 -5.72 17.89 2.13
N TRP A 46 -6.89 17.41 1.73
CA TRP A 46 -7.05 16.05 1.24
C TRP A 46 -7.65 16.03 -0.16
N THR A 47 -7.57 17.17 -0.86
CA THR A 47 -7.96 17.22 -2.27
C THR A 47 -6.72 16.94 -3.11
N LEU A 48 -6.84 15.99 -4.03
CA LEU A 48 -5.71 15.60 -4.87
C LEU A 48 -5.31 16.75 -5.80
N THR A 49 -4.01 16.98 -5.89
CA THR A 49 -3.47 17.96 -6.83
C THR A 49 -3.38 17.33 -8.22
N GLU A 50 -3.14 18.13 -9.23
CA GLU A 50 -2.92 17.62 -10.57
C GLU A 50 -1.68 16.73 -10.63
N ARG A 51 -0.60 17.14 -9.99
CA ARG A 51 0.62 16.34 -9.93
C ARG A 51 0.37 15.03 -9.20
N GLY A 52 -0.49 15.08 -8.18
CA GLY A 52 -0.87 13.87 -7.45
C GLY A 52 -1.64 12.90 -8.32
N ARG A 53 -2.59 13.42 -9.11
CA ARG A 53 -3.35 12.56 -10.02
C ARG A 53 -2.45 11.94 -11.08
N ASP A 54 -1.47 12.71 -11.56
CA ASP A 54 -0.50 12.18 -12.53
C ASP A 54 0.33 11.05 -11.91
N ALA A 55 0.77 11.23 -10.68
CA ALA A 55 1.54 10.19 -9.99
C ALA A 55 0.70 8.94 -9.80
N LEU A 56 -0.57 9.10 -9.41
CA LEU A 56 -1.46 7.96 -9.23
C LEU A 56 -1.75 7.26 -10.55
N SER A 57 -1.79 8.01 -11.66
CA SER A 57 -1.98 7.40 -12.98
C SER A 57 -0.86 6.43 -13.30
N ARG A 58 0.37 6.78 -12.95
CA ARG A 58 1.49 5.87 -13.18
C ARG A 58 1.40 4.63 -12.32
N VAL A 59 0.95 4.78 -11.07
CA VAL A 59 0.74 3.62 -10.19
C VAL A 59 -0.35 2.74 -10.77
N ALA A 60 -1.47 3.34 -11.20
CA ALA A 60 -2.59 2.58 -11.75
C ALA A 60 -2.18 1.80 -13.00
N GLU A 61 -1.33 2.40 -13.86
CA GLU A 61 -0.86 1.71 -15.05
C GLU A 61 -0.03 0.49 -14.69
N LYS A 62 0.84 0.60 -13.68
CA LYS A 62 1.61 -0.55 -13.21
C LYS A 62 0.70 -1.63 -12.66
N PHE A 63 -0.32 -1.24 -11.91
CA PHE A 63 -1.23 -2.20 -11.32
C PHE A 63 -2.04 -2.91 -12.39
N GLN A 64 -2.49 -2.18 -13.40
CA GLN A 64 -3.26 -2.77 -14.49
C GLN A 64 -2.39 -3.73 -15.31
N ALA A 65 -1.15 -3.33 -15.59
CA ALA A 65 -0.22 -4.21 -16.31
C ALA A 65 0.10 -5.46 -15.51
N GLY A 66 0.12 -5.36 -14.18
CA GLY A 66 0.39 -6.50 -13.30
C GLY A 66 -0.83 -7.30 -12.93
N HIS A 67 -2.00 -6.96 -13.48
CA HIS A 67 -3.27 -7.64 -13.17
C HIS A 67 -3.57 -7.64 -11.69
N VAL A 68 -3.38 -6.47 -11.06
CA VAL A 68 -3.65 -6.32 -9.63
C VAL A 68 -5.15 -6.45 -9.38
N VAL A 69 -5.51 -7.25 -8.38
CA VAL A 69 -6.91 -7.48 -8.02
C VAL A 69 -7.27 -6.85 -6.68
N GLY A 70 -6.30 -6.55 -5.84
CA GLY A 70 -6.56 -5.92 -4.55
C GLY A 70 -5.59 -4.78 -4.31
N VAL A 71 -6.06 -3.73 -3.66
CA VAL A 71 -5.24 -2.54 -3.39
C VAL A 71 -5.39 -2.16 -1.92
N LYS A 72 -4.26 -1.89 -1.27
CA LYS A 72 -4.26 -1.39 0.09
C LYS A 72 -3.61 -0.02 0.09
N ILE A 73 -4.28 0.96 0.68
CA ILE A 73 -3.83 2.34 0.72
C ILE A 73 -3.64 2.74 2.17
N GLU A 74 -2.46 3.24 2.52
CA GLU A 74 -2.19 3.69 3.86
C GLU A 74 -1.64 5.10 3.82
N GLY A 75 -2.31 6.03 4.51
CA GLY A 75 -1.87 7.41 4.58
C GLY A 75 -1.05 7.63 5.85
N PHE A 76 0.05 8.35 5.73
CA PHE A 76 0.93 8.66 6.86
C PHE A 76 1.21 10.14 6.92
N THR A 77 1.37 10.66 8.13
CA THR A 77 1.76 12.05 8.38
C THR A 77 3.07 12.07 9.15
N ASP A 78 3.63 13.27 9.33
CA ASP A 78 4.71 13.42 10.31
C ASP A 78 4.06 13.63 11.67
N HIS A 79 4.88 13.83 12.71
CA HIS A 79 4.38 13.95 14.07
C HIS A 79 4.05 15.37 14.49
N LEU A 80 4.14 16.33 13.57
CA LEU A 80 3.80 17.71 13.91
C LEU A 80 2.30 17.86 13.95
N GLY A 81 1.82 18.58 14.96
CA GLY A 81 0.39 18.75 15.17
C GLY A 81 -0.16 17.68 16.10
N GLY A 82 -1.46 17.68 16.29
CA GLY A 82 -2.10 16.78 17.23
C GLY A 82 -2.27 15.38 16.66
N GLN A 83 -2.23 14.39 17.53
CA GLN A 83 -2.36 13.00 17.11
C GLN A 83 -3.72 12.73 16.46
N ALA A 84 -4.80 13.22 17.08
CA ALA A 84 -6.14 12.99 16.54
C ALA A 84 -6.32 13.67 15.19
N TYR A 85 -5.78 14.87 15.04
CA TYR A 85 -5.86 15.61 13.79
C TYR A 85 -5.10 14.88 12.68
N ASN A 86 -3.89 14.41 12.99
CA ASN A 86 -3.08 13.70 12.00
C ASN A 86 -3.73 12.39 11.57
N ARG A 87 -4.37 11.72 12.53
CA ARG A 87 -5.09 10.50 12.20
C ARG A 87 -6.23 10.80 11.23
N LEU A 88 -7.02 11.82 11.53
CA LEU A 88 -8.12 12.21 10.68
C LEU A 88 -7.63 12.64 9.31
N LEU A 89 -6.58 13.45 9.25
CA LEU A 89 -6.04 13.92 7.98
C LEU A 89 -5.56 12.74 7.13
N SER A 90 -4.85 11.80 7.75
CA SER A 90 -4.35 10.64 7.01
C SER A 90 -5.49 9.76 6.50
N GLU A 91 -6.57 9.63 7.28
CA GLU A 91 -7.74 8.88 6.82
C GLU A 91 -8.40 9.55 5.63
N LYS A 92 -8.58 10.87 5.70
CA LYS A 92 -9.19 11.60 4.60
C LYS A 92 -8.36 11.52 3.34
N ARG A 93 -7.04 11.58 3.50
CA ARG A 93 -6.14 11.48 2.35
C ARG A 93 -6.16 10.10 1.74
N ALA A 94 -6.17 9.07 2.58
CA ALA A 94 -6.26 7.70 2.07
C ALA A 94 -7.58 7.48 1.32
N GLU A 95 -8.67 8.04 1.84
CA GLU A 95 -9.97 7.93 1.17
C GLU A 95 -9.99 8.68 -0.16
N SER A 96 -9.32 9.82 -0.25
CA SER A 96 -9.22 10.55 -1.50
C SER A 96 -8.52 9.72 -2.57
N VAL A 97 -7.45 9.03 -2.18
CA VAL A 97 -6.73 8.15 -3.10
C VAL A 97 -7.61 6.98 -3.51
N ARG A 98 -8.33 6.41 -2.54
CA ARG A 98 -9.25 5.31 -2.83
C ARG A 98 -10.31 5.72 -3.84
N GLY A 99 -10.91 6.89 -3.63
CA GLY A 99 -11.92 7.41 -4.56
C GLY A 99 -11.37 7.59 -5.96
N TRP A 100 -10.14 8.03 -6.06
CA TRP A 100 -9.49 8.19 -7.36
C TRP A 100 -9.36 6.85 -8.09
N PHE A 101 -8.93 5.79 -7.37
CA PHE A 101 -8.82 4.47 -7.98
C PHE A 101 -10.17 3.93 -8.42
N ILE A 102 -11.22 4.15 -7.60
CA ILE A 102 -12.56 3.70 -7.97
C ILE A 102 -13.01 4.41 -9.24
N ALA A 103 -12.80 5.73 -9.33
CA ALA A 103 -13.17 6.48 -10.53
C ALA A 103 -12.40 6.00 -11.75
N ARG A 104 -11.23 5.39 -11.56
CA ARG A 104 -10.39 4.88 -12.63
C ARG A 104 -10.79 3.45 -13.05
N GLY A 105 -11.78 2.86 -12.38
CA GLY A 105 -12.29 1.56 -12.75
C GLY A 105 -11.90 0.40 -11.83
N PHE A 106 -11.16 0.69 -10.77
CA PHE A 106 -10.83 -0.35 -9.79
C PHE A 106 -12.06 -0.63 -8.94
N ARG A 107 -12.23 -1.85 -8.50
CA ARG A 107 -13.42 -2.25 -7.78
C ARG A 107 -13.36 -1.79 -6.34
N ALA A 108 -14.39 -1.08 -5.89
CA ALA A 108 -14.42 -0.50 -4.56
C ALA A 108 -14.25 -1.55 -3.46
N GLU A 109 -14.85 -2.72 -3.65
CA GLU A 109 -14.78 -3.77 -2.62
C GLU A 109 -13.41 -4.42 -2.53
N ARG A 110 -12.50 -4.11 -3.45
CA ARG A 110 -11.14 -4.64 -3.44
C ARG A 110 -10.11 -3.62 -3.02
N ILE A 111 -10.55 -2.44 -2.59
CA ILE A 111 -9.63 -1.38 -2.18
C ILE A 111 -9.88 -1.04 -0.72
N HIS A 112 -8.84 -1.13 0.09
CA HIS A 112 -8.93 -0.78 1.50
C HIS A 112 -8.05 0.42 1.79
N ALA A 113 -8.59 1.42 2.46
CA ALA A 113 -7.88 2.66 2.77
C ALA A 113 -7.86 2.86 4.27
N THR A 114 -6.69 3.17 4.82
CA THR A 114 -6.50 3.35 6.24
C THR A 114 -5.61 4.56 6.50
N GLY A 115 -5.98 5.35 7.50
CA GLY A 115 -5.12 6.44 7.96
C GLY A 115 -4.31 5.95 9.15
N ARG A 116 -2.99 6.08 9.03
CA ARG A 116 -2.06 5.61 10.05
C ARG A 116 -1.49 6.74 10.90
N GLY A 117 -1.87 7.99 10.59
CA GLY A 117 -1.32 9.12 11.30
C GLY A 117 0.20 9.13 11.23
N TYR A 118 0.85 9.34 12.37
CA TYR A 118 2.33 9.33 12.36
C TYR A 118 2.90 8.01 12.91
N ASP A 119 2.16 6.92 12.80
CA ASP A 119 2.72 5.60 13.06
C ASP A 119 3.80 5.31 12.02
N ALA A 120 4.80 4.53 12.37
CA ALA A 120 5.80 4.04 11.42
C ALA A 120 6.53 5.14 10.63
N PRO A 121 7.18 6.07 11.31
CA PRO A 121 7.99 7.06 10.60
C PRO A 121 9.16 6.41 9.91
N VAL A 122 9.55 6.96 8.75
CA VAL A 122 10.72 6.45 8.01
C VAL A 122 11.98 7.22 8.34
N VAL A 123 11.85 8.44 8.91
CA VAL A 123 13.02 9.21 9.35
C VAL A 123 12.73 9.80 10.72
N PHE A 124 13.80 10.02 11.46
CA PHE A 124 13.75 10.73 12.74
C PHE A 124 14.64 11.95 12.60
N CYS A 125 14.21 13.06 13.14
CA CYS A 125 14.92 14.34 12.99
C CYS A 125 15.17 14.99 14.33
N PRO A 126 16.07 14.40 15.15
CA PRO A 126 16.42 15.00 16.44
C PRO A 126 17.23 16.26 16.22
N ASP A 127 17.17 17.19 17.14
CA ASP A 127 18.03 18.39 17.12
C ASP A 127 17.80 19.30 15.92
N VAL A 128 16.62 19.22 15.29
CA VAL A 128 16.26 20.06 14.16
C VAL A 128 14.95 20.75 14.51
N GLU A 129 14.81 22.03 14.16
CA GLU A 129 13.62 22.80 14.49
C GLU A 129 13.16 23.64 13.32
N GLY A 130 11.93 24.14 13.41
CA GLY A 130 11.39 25.10 12.45
C GLY A 130 11.22 24.50 11.08
N GLU A 131 11.53 25.30 10.06
CA GLU A 131 11.36 24.87 8.68
C GLU A 131 12.29 23.72 8.34
N ALA A 132 13.49 23.69 8.94
CA ALA A 132 14.42 22.59 8.71
C ALA A 132 13.83 21.27 9.22
N LEU A 133 13.06 21.30 10.31
CA LEU A 133 12.41 20.10 10.83
C LEU A 133 11.33 19.64 9.86
N LYS A 134 10.51 20.56 9.35
CA LYS A 134 9.49 20.20 8.38
C LYS A 134 10.07 19.55 7.14
N GLU A 135 11.19 20.08 6.68
CA GLU A 135 11.85 19.54 5.51
C GLU A 135 12.43 18.15 5.80
N CYS A 136 13.07 18.00 6.96
CA CYS A 136 13.64 16.72 7.38
C CYS A 136 12.57 15.64 7.48
N LEU A 137 11.37 15.99 7.94
CA LEU A 137 10.28 15.04 8.15
C LEU A 137 9.49 14.74 6.87
N ARG A 138 9.83 15.37 5.76
CA ARG A 138 9.08 15.19 4.52
C ARG A 138 8.84 13.71 4.15
N PRO A 139 9.84 12.83 4.24
CA PRO A 139 9.60 11.43 3.86
C PRO A 139 8.53 10.73 4.70
N ASN A 140 8.21 11.24 5.88
CA ASN A 140 7.17 10.64 6.70
C ASN A 140 5.77 10.97 6.18
N ARG A 141 5.63 12.07 5.42
CA ARG A 141 4.35 12.46 4.84
C ARG A 141 4.21 11.77 3.49
N ARG A 142 3.52 10.64 3.52
CA ARG A 142 3.43 9.82 2.32
C ARG A 142 2.15 9.00 2.31
N VAL A 143 1.82 8.47 1.14
CA VAL A 143 0.77 7.46 1.01
C VAL A 143 1.42 6.23 0.41
N GLU A 144 1.25 5.10 1.07
CA GLU A 144 1.78 3.83 0.58
C GLU A 144 0.65 3.05 -0.05
N ILE A 145 0.88 2.59 -1.25
CA ILE A 145 -0.14 1.91 -2.05
C ILE A 145 0.42 0.55 -2.43
N THR A 146 -0.25 -0.51 -1.99
CA THR A 146 0.18 -1.87 -2.24
C THR A 146 -0.86 -2.57 -3.08
N GLY A 147 -0.43 -3.09 -4.23
CA GLY A 147 -1.32 -3.84 -5.10
C GLY A 147 -0.93 -5.30 -5.07
N GLN A 148 -1.93 -6.18 -5.05
CA GLN A 148 -1.70 -7.61 -5.05
C GLN A 148 -2.34 -8.24 -6.26
N SER A 149 -1.60 -9.10 -6.93
CA SER A 149 -2.12 -9.82 -8.09
C SER A 149 -2.01 -11.32 -7.86
N VAL A 150 -2.84 -12.05 -8.58
CA VAL A 150 -2.81 -13.51 -8.57
C VAL A 150 -2.75 -13.95 -10.01
N ARG A 151 -1.80 -14.80 -10.34
CA ARG A 151 -1.60 -15.27 -11.71
C ARG A 151 -2.05 -16.68 -11.92
#